data_7021fa0063ebf54cca0882d34f5f3cf9
#
_entry.id   7021fa0063ebf54cca0882d34f5f3cf9
#
_cell.length_a   1.000
_cell.length_b   1.000
_cell.length_c   1.000
_cell.angle_alpha   90.00
_cell.angle_beta   90.00
_cell.angle_gamma   90.00
#
_symmetry.space_group_name_H-M   'P 1'
#
loop_
_entity.id
_entity.type
_entity.pdbx_description
1 polymer ?
#
loop_
_entity_poly.entity_id
_entity_poly.type
_entity_poly.pdbx_seq_one_letter_code
_entity_poly.pdbx_strand_id
1 'polypeptide(L)'
;MSDHPDIENLPDVLEGIPVKESIRQLFRDPANGTPDNISQAGCLALALKSNELGGAGKGYVVWNTWRRAFPVPHLSIVNHANFQESEFTEVMDFRLFEFGYAANFQKTIFRKEANFDHAKFGTSTDFGFSYWADGASFKWTQCEADIKFNNSYWCNHANFLGAQFVSANFHLSYFKNGACFIGAGWSDYVIFSSCFFNHLSCEAAEWHYLKTRFYDSILLFDELKNYANKIGSNPTVFEGLFFTGSQFEGVVDFSNRKFSKTSLFNQTENVNDILRNGIGIPLKDVMGNIQHVEHIGIHPVFFRVAPKFFGCELHQDTSFEGAEFPKPTGSEEVARIYRTLKLAFNKQQAIREEQRFFKLEMEEETLRETGLKRWLFKAYKKLSDYGFSITRPLNYGGLSVMALTAVYGLLSWLGQCGLTVQACQFAPQWLEFSLLQTLPLPGLDKLSEAASKVFWPVGAWWGLVLSALVTLHKTISIATLFLVGLALRNLFKLK
;
A
#
# COMPACT_ATOMS: atom_id res chain seq x y z
N MET A 1 25.25 -19.05 -48.81
CA MET A 1 25.36 -19.02 -47.33
C MET A 1 25.39 -20.46 -46.87
N SER A 2 26.49 -20.89 -46.24
CA SER A 2 26.64 -22.25 -45.74
C SER A 2 25.63 -22.48 -44.61
N ASP A 3 24.87 -23.57 -44.72
CA ASP A 3 24.02 -24.00 -43.62
C ASP A 3 24.89 -24.15 -42.36
N HIS A 4 24.44 -23.56 -41.27
CA HIS A 4 25.17 -23.67 -40.01
C HIS A 4 25.21 -25.15 -39.57
N PRO A 5 26.38 -25.71 -39.27
CA PRO A 5 26.50 -27.16 -39.05
C PRO A 5 25.59 -27.69 -37.93
N ASP A 6 25.32 -26.87 -36.90
CA ASP A 6 24.48 -27.30 -35.80
C ASP A 6 22.98 -27.34 -36.14
N ILE A 7 22.53 -26.65 -37.21
CA ILE A 7 21.15 -26.78 -37.69
C ILE A 7 20.93 -28.20 -38.25
N GLU A 8 21.94 -28.82 -38.87
CA GLU A 8 21.82 -30.17 -39.39
C GLU A 8 21.56 -31.22 -38.31
N ASN A 9 21.99 -30.95 -37.08
CA ASN A 9 21.75 -31.79 -35.93
C ASN A 9 20.36 -31.66 -35.31
N LEU A 10 19.56 -30.68 -35.75
CA LEU A 10 18.19 -30.49 -35.26
C LEU A 10 17.27 -31.62 -35.79
N PRO A 11 16.21 -31.94 -35.04
CA PRO A 11 15.19 -32.88 -35.51
C PRO A 11 14.45 -32.27 -36.72
N ASP A 12 14.18 -33.04 -37.76
CA ASP A 12 13.43 -32.59 -38.93
C ASP A 12 12.02 -32.17 -38.52
N VAL A 13 11.34 -33.04 -37.76
CA VAL A 13 9.98 -32.81 -37.25
C VAL A 13 9.93 -33.16 -35.77
N LEU A 14 9.32 -32.32 -34.97
CA LEU A 14 9.05 -32.54 -33.56
C LEU A 14 7.58 -32.18 -33.24
N GLU A 15 6.86 -33.09 -32.62
CA GLU A 15 5.42 -32.96 -32.34
C GLU A 15 4.54 -32.58 -33.56
N GLY A 16 4.97 -32.99 -34.77
CA GLY A 16 4.29 -32.69 -36.01
C GLY A 16 4.70 -31.33 -36.65
N ILE A 17 5.64 -30.62 -36.04
CA ILE A 17 6.13 -29.31 -36.53
C ILE A 17 7.47 -29.48 -37.27
N PRO A 18 7.66 -28.93 -38.48
CA PRO A 18 8.90 -29.01 -39.23
C PRO A 18 9.96 -28.06 -38.67
N VAL A 19 10.65 -28.44 -37.62
CA VAL A 19 11.53 -27.56 -36.84
C VAL A 19 12.78 -27.18 -37.58
N LYS A 20 13.55 -28.16 -38.09
CA LYS A 20 14.80 -27.89 -38.81
C LYS A 20 14.63 -26.96 -39.98
N GLU A 21 13.68 -27.24 -40.87
CA GLU A 21 13.44 -26.43 -42.08
C GLU A 21 12.95 -25.02 -41.69
N SER A 22 12.13 -24.89 -40.66
CA SER A 22 11.64 -23.59 -40.19
C SER A 22 12.77 -22.72 -39.66
N ILE A 23 13.68 -23.27 -38.88
CA ILE A 23 14.87 -22.56 -38.36
C ILE A 23 15.82 -22.22 -39.52
N ARG A 24 16.06 -23.16 -40.45
CA ARG A 24 16.89 -22.94 -41.61
C ARG A 24 16.36 -21.80 -42.50
N GLN A 25 15.05 -21.77 -42.76
CA GLN A 25 14.42 -20.72 -43.56
C GLN A 25 14.53 -19.35 -42.91
N LEU A 26 14.37 -19.28 -41.60
CA LEU A 26 14.46 -18.05 -40.84
C LEU A 26 15.84 -17.39 -41.00
N PHE A 27 16.92 -18.17 -40.87
CA PHE A 27 18.28 -17.66 -40.98
C PHE A 27 18.83 -17.54 -42.42
N ARG A 28 18.00 -17.79 -43.43
CA ARG A 28 18.29 -17.35 -44.81
C ARG A 28 18.23 -15.84 -44.99
N ASP A 29 17.45 -15.16 -44.19
CA ASP A 29 17.42 -13.69 -44.15
C ASP A 29 18.59 -13.18 -43.28
N PRO A 30 19.55 -12.46 -43.87
CA PRO A 30 20.69 -11.92 -43.12
C PRO A 30 20.30 -10.95 -41.98
N ALA A 31 19.11 -10.30 -42.09
CA ALA A 31 18.59 -9.41 -41.06
C ALA A 31 18.37 -10.13 -39.74
N ASN A 32 18.11 -11.43 -39.76
CA ASN A 32 17.88 -12.26 -38.57
C ASN A 32 19.16 -12.66 -37.81
N GLY A 33 20.34 -12.35 -38.41
CA GLY A 33 21.62 -12.79 -37.85
C GLY A 33 21.96 -14.23 -38.20
N THR A 34 22.63 -14.92 -37.28
CA THR A 34 22.98 -16.35 -37.38
C THR A 34 22.37 -17.15 -36.25
N PRO A 35 22.21 -18.47 -36.33
CA PRO A 35 21.59 -19.27 -35.30
C PRO A 35 22.28 -19.15 -33.91
N ASP A 36 23.59 -18.94 -33.91
CA ASP A 36 24.44 -18.77 -32.72
C ASP A 36 24.66 -17.29 -32.32
N ASN A 37 24.20 -16.35 -33.17
CA ASN A 37 24.24 -14.91 -32.92
C ASN A 37 23.01 -14.24 -33.54
N ILE A 38 21.86 -14.52 -32.95
CA ILE A 38 20.58 -14.02 -33.44
C ILE A 38 20.47 -12.49 -33.26
N SER A 39 19.98 -11.81 -34.28
CA SER A 39 19.65 -10.38 -34.17
C SER A 39 18.32 -10.18 -33.43
N GLN A 40 18.02 -8.93 -33.07
CA GLN A 40 16.70 -8.58 -32.55
C GLN A 40 15.58 -8.91 -33.54
N ALA A 41 15.77 -8.60 -34.83
CA ALA A 41 14.82 -8.95 -35.88
C ALA A 41 14.63 -10.47 -35.98
N GLY A 42 15.72 -11.22 -35.85
CA GLY A 42 15.70 -12.69 -35.80
C GLY A 42 14.93 -13.23 -34.61
N CYS A 43 15.12 -12.66 -33.40
CA CYS A 43 14.34 -13.04 -32.22
C CYS A 43 12.84 -12.84 -32.44
N LEU A 44 12.44 -11.67 -32.99
CA LEU A 44 11.06 -11.38 -33.29
C LEU A 44 10.50 -12.35 -34.34
N ALA A 45 11.24 -12.55 -35.45
CA ALA A 45 10.84 -13.45 -36.52
C ALA A 45 10.71 -14.91 -36.02
N LEU A 46 11.65 -15.37 -35.17
CA LEU A 46 11.59 -16.72 -34.60
C LEU A 46 10.40 -16.88 -33.65
N ALA A 47 10.11 -15.88 -32.82
CA ALA A 47 8.97 -15.91 -31.92
C ALA A 47 7.64 -15.95 -32.67
N LEU A 48 7.49 -15.10 -33.71
CA LEU A 48 6.30 -15.09 -34.57
C LEU A 48 6.14 -16.41 -35.33
N LYS A 49 7.23 -16.95 -35.91
CA LYS A 49 7.22 -18.24 -36.60
C LYS A 49 6.89 -19.40 -35.69
N SER A 50 7.40 -19.36 -34.47
CA SER A 50 7.09 -20.36 -33.44
C SER A 50 5.59 -20.35 -33.11
N ASN A 51 4.98 -19.20 -32.96
CA ASN A 51 3.54 -19.06 -32.73
C ASN A 51 2.71 -19.53 -33.92
N GLU A 52 3.10 -19.13 -35.15
CA GLU A 52 2.42 -19.54 -36.39
C GLU A 52 2.38 -21.06 -36.53
N LEU A 53 3.53 -21.73 -36.39
CA LEU A 53 3.67 -23.18 -36.59
C LEU A 53 3.11 -24.00 -35.42
N GLY A 54 3.25 -23.51 -34.19
CA GLY A 54 2.80 -24.19 -33.00
C GLY A 54 1.30 -24.13 -32.77
N GLY A 55 0.61 -23.22 -33.43
CA GLY A 55 -0.82 -22.99 -33.19
C GLY A 55 -1.10 -22.76 -31.70
N ALA A 56 -2.30 -23.09 -31.26
CA ALA A 56 -2.68 -22.91 -29.87
C ALA A 56 -1.93 -23.89 -28.94
N GLY A 57 -0.76 -23.46 -28.42
CA GLY A 57 -0.08 -24.09 -27.32
C GLY A 57 1.18 -24.91 -27.62
N LYS A 58 1.67 -24.94 -28.86
CA LYS A 58 2.91 -25.65 -29.21
C LYS A 58 4.01 -24.74 -29.77
N GLY A 59 3.87 -23.42 -29.66
CA GLY A 59 4.90 -22.45 -30.08
C GLY A 59 6.28 -22.73 -29.48
N TYR A 60 6.32 -23.24 -28.25
CA TYR A 60 7.56 -23.59 -27.58
C TYR A 60 8.43 -24.62 -28.31
N VAL A 61 7.85 -25.45 -29.16
CA VAL A 61 8.59 -26.55 -29.84
C VAL A 61 9.72 -26.00 -30.71
N VAL A 62 9.45 -25.02 -31.57
CA VAL A 62 10.47 -24.41 -32.43
C VAL A 62 11.46 -23.58 -31.63
N TRP A 63 10.95 -22.72 -30.75
CA TRP A 63 11.76 -21.86 -29.91
C TRP A 63 12.73 -22.64 -29.03
N ASN A 64 12.23 -23.61 -28.25
CA ASN A 64 13.05 -24.35 -27.29
C ASN A 64 14.04 -25.27 -27.99
N THR A 65 13.68 -25.83 -29.16
CA THR A 65 14.63 -26.65 -29.93
C THR A 65 15.79 -25.79 -30.41
N TRP A 66 15.51 -24.59 -30.94
CA TRP A 66 16.56 -23.66 -31.29
C TRP A 66 17.37 -23.23 -30.05
N ARG A 67 16.71 -22.84 -28.96
CA ARG A 67 17.37 -22.36 -27.74
C ARG A 67 18.30 -23.40 -27.10
N ARG A 68 17.92 -24.65 -27.14
CA ARG A 68 18.75 -25.75 -26.61
C ARG A 68 19.96 -26.07 -27.51
N ALA A 69 19.82 -25.93 -28.81
CA ALA A 69 20.93 -26.10 -29.74
C ALA A 69 21.90 -24.89 -29.70
N PHE A 70 21.39 -23.70 -29.50
CA PHE A 70 22.12 -22.42 -29.46
C PHE A 70 21.90 -21.70 -28.11
N PRO A 71 22.44 -22.24 -27.02
CA PRO A 71 22.22 -21.64 -25.68
C PRO A 71 22.89 -20.28 -25.56
N VAL A 72 22.35 -19.43 -24.67
CA VAL A 72 23.01 -18.18 -24.29
C VAL A 72 24.20 -18.51 -23.40
N PRO A 73 25.44 -18.12 -23.78
CA PRO A 73 26.59 -18.30 -22.91
C PRO A 73 26.41 -17.50 -21.60
N HIS A 74 26.81 -18.08 -20.49
CA HIS A 74 26.69 -17.43 -19.18
C HIS A 74 27.44 -16.07 -19.17
N LEU A 75 26.77 -15.03 -18.68
CA LEU A 75 27.26 -13.63 -18.67
C LEU A 75 27.52 -13.00 -20.04
N SER A 76 27.02 -13.58 -21.12
CA SER A 76 27.12 -13.03 -22.49
C SER A 76 25.79 -12.43 -22.94
N ILE A 77 25.86 -11.34 -23.68
CA ILE A 77 24.70 -10.77 -24.39
C ILE A 77 24.52 -11.40 -25.78
N VAL A 78 25.44 -12.26 -26.19
CA VAL A 78 25.32 -12.97 -27.46
C VAL A 78 24.17 -13.96 -27.38
N ASN A 79 23.36 -14.01 -28.41
CA ASN A 79 22.24 -14.93 -28.56
C ASN A 79 21.14 -14.84 -27.48
N HIS A 80 21.05 -13.73 -26.73
CA HIS A 80 19.95 -13.51 -25.79
C HIS A 80 18.63 -13.24 -26.52
N ALA A 81 17.50 -13.51 -25.87
CA ALA A 81 16.17 -13.19 -26.38
C ALA A 81 15.92 -11.69 -26.30
N ASN A 82 16.14 -10.96 -27.40
CA ASN A 82 16.01 -9.51 -27.44
C ASN A 82 14.76 -9.07 -28.21
N PHE A 83 13.78 -8.55 -27.46
CA PHE A 83 12.54 -7.97 -27.98
C PHE A 83 12.39 -6.49 -27.59
N GLN A 84 13.49 -5.84 -27.21
CA GLN A 84 13.48 -4.44 -26.80
C GLN A 84 12.80 -3.56 -27.86
N GLU A 85 11.89 -2.68 -27.43
CA GLU A 85 11.16 -1.74 -28.30
C GLU A 85 10.34 -2.41 -29.42
N SER A 86 10.12 -3.74 -29.35
CA SER A 86 9.30 -4.47 -30.33
C SER A 86 7.81 -4.26 -30.07
N GLU A 87 7.01 -4.36 -31.13
CA GLU A 87 5.55 -4.30 -31.05
C GLU A 87 4.94 -5.60 -31.54
N PHE A 88 4.15 -6.25 -30.69
CA PHE A 88 3.36 -7.43 -31.02
C PHE A 88 1.91 -7.02 -31.24
N THR A 89 1.43 -7.12 -32.47
CA THR A 89 0.08 -6.72 -32.86
C THR A 89 -0.95 -7.85 -32.76
N GLU A 90 -0.47 -9.09 -32.69
CA GLU A 90 -1.28 -10.30 -32.58
C GLU A 90 -1.16 -10.92 -31.17
N VAL A 91 -2.04 -11.89 -30.88
CA VAL A 91 -1.96 -12.69 -29.67
C VAL A 91 -0.65 -13.47 -29.67
N MET A 92 0.12 -13.33 -28.59
CA MET A 92 1.41 -14.02 -28.45
C MET A 92 1.32 -15.14 -27.44
N ASP A 93 1.61 -16.35 -27.87
CA ASP A 93 1.65 -17.54 -27.05
C ASP A 93 3.10 -17.93 -26.75
N PHE A 94 3.61 -17.50 -25.62
CA PHE A 94 4.94 -17.82 -25.11
C PHE A 94 4.91 -18.93 -24.06
N ARG A 95 3.82 -19.69 -23.97
CA ARG A 95 3.72 -20.78 -23.00
C ARG A 95 4.87 -21.77 -23.16
N LEU A 96 5.45 -22.17 -22.02
CA LEU A 96 6.54 -23.15 -21.96
C LEU A 96 7.84 -22.70 -22.66
N PHE A 97 7.96 -21.46 -23.13
CA PHE A 97 9.21 -20.98 -23.73
C PHE A 97 10.35 -20.95 -22.70
N GLU A 98 11.51 -21.43 -23.10
CA GLU A 98 12.76 -21.32 -22.36
C GLU A 98 13.56 -20.13 -22.93
N PHE A 99 13.46 -18.95 -22.29
CA PHE A 99 14.11 -17.74 -22.81
C PHE A 99 15.61 -17.70 -22.54
N GLY A 100 16.07 -18.37 -21.46
CA GLY A 100 17.46 -18.38 -21.07
C GLY A 100 17.90 -17.07 -20.38
N TYR A 101 19.20 -16.82 -20.36
CA TYR A 101 19.82 -15.67 -19.74
C TYR A 101 19.47 -14.35 -20.47
N ALA A 102 19.30 -13.27 -19.72
CA ALA A 102 19.14 -11.89 -20.21
C ALA A 102 18.01 -11.67 -21.24
N ALA A 103 16.83 -12.28 -21.04
CA ALA A 103 15.67 -12.00 -21.88
C ALA A 103 15.26 -10.53 -21.74
N ASN A 104 15.27 -9.80 -22.85
CA ASN A 104 15.02 -8.37 -22.86
C ASN A 104 13.72 -8.03 -23.60
N PHE A 105 12.69 -7.65 -22.84
CA PHE A 105 11.40 -7.15 -23.30
C PHE A 105 11.19 -5.67 -22.94
N GLN A 106 12.26 -4.94 -22.68
CA GLN A 106 12.19 -3.54 -22.27
C GLN A 106 11.49 -2.69 -23.33
N LYS A 107 10.53 -1.86 -22.93
CA LYS A 107 9.72 -1.01 -23.83
C LYS A 107 8.92 -1.77 -24.89
N THR A 108 8.69 -3.05 -24.72
CA THR A 108 7.88 -3.86 -25.64
C THR A 108 6.40 -3.50 -25.52
N ILE A 109 5.70 -3.45 -26.65
CA ILE A 109 4.27 -3.18 -26.73
C ILE A 109 3.53 -4.46 -27.13
N PHE A 110 2.63 -4.92 -26.27
CA PHE A 110 1.71 -6.03 -26.55
C PHE A 110 0.32 -5.44 -26.83
N ARG A 111 -0.12 -5.44 -28.10
CA ARG A 111 -1.45 -4.92 -28.49
C ARG A 111 -2.59 -5.88 -28.21
N LYS A 112 -2.29 -7.17 -28.13
CA LYS A 112 -3.21 -8.26 -27.81
C LYS A 112 -2.72 -9.03 -26.61
N GLU A 113 -3.49 -10.02 -26.18
CA GLU A 113 -3.12 -10.89 -25.07
C GLU A 113 -1.75 -11.54 -25.29
N ALA A 114 -0.93 -11.57 -24.23
CA ALA A 114 0.34 -12.27 -24.21
C ALA A 114 0.36 -13.31 -23.09
N ASN A 115 0.64 -14.55 -23.46
CA ASN A 115 0.62 -15.68 -22.54
C ASN A 115 2.02 -16.25 -22.32
N PHE A 116 2.53 -16.10 -21.11
CA PHE A 116 3.82 -16.63 -20.65
C PHE A 116 3.65 -17.77 -19.64
N ASP A 117 2.49 -18.43 -19.61
CA ASP A 117 2.24 -19.48 -18.63
C ASP A 117 3.31 -20.59 -18.72
N HIS A 118 3.85 -21.01 -17.58
CA HIS A 118 4.93 -21.99 -17.50
C HIS A 118 6.22 -21.63 -18.25
N ALA A 119 6.39 -20.38 -18.70
CA ALA A 119 7.64 -19.96 -19.31
C ALA A 119 8.78 -19.95 -18.28
N LYS A 120 10.01 -20.19 -18.76
CA LYS A 120 11.22 -20.18 -17.95
C LYS A 120 12.12 -19.03 -18.37
N PHE A 121 12.43 -18.19 -17.42
CA PHE A 121 13.36 -17.08 -17.57
C PHE A 121 14.62 -17.34 -16.75
N GLY A 122 15.77 -17.07 -17.33
CA GLY A 122 17.03 -17.05 -16.61
C GLY A 122 17.25 -15.73 -15.88
N THR A 123 18.50 -15.48 -15.51
CA THR A 123 18.89 -14.25 -14.82
C THR A 123 18.78 -13.02 -15.72
N SER A 124 18.62 -11.83 -15.11
CA SER A 124 18.59 -10.53 -15.79
C SER A 124 17.45 -10.33 -16.80
N THR A 125 16.27 -10.90 -16.54
CA THR A 125 15.09 -10.71 -17.37
C THR A 125 14.48 -9.32 -17.13
N ASP A 126 14.20 -8.58 -18.22
CA ASP A 126 13.73 -7.19 -18.14
C ASP A 126 12.49 -6.94 -19.01
N PHE A 127 11.35 -6.65 -18.35
CA PHE A 127 10.10 -6.16 -18.95
C PHE A 127 9.83 -4.69 -18.60
N GLY A 128 10.84 -3.95 -18.16
CA GLY A 128 10.69 -2.55 -17.78
C GLY A 128 10.13 -1.69 -18.92
N PHE A 129 9.27 -0.72 -18.58
CA PHE A 129 8.60 0.18 -19.52
C PHE A 129 7.71 -0.52 -20.55
N SER A 130 7.32 -1.76 -20.33
CA SER A 130 6.43 -2.49 -21.25
C SER A 130 4.98 -2.00 -21.17
N TYR A 131 4.28 -2.12 -22.29
CA TYR A 131 2.86 -1.76 -22.39
C TYR A 131 2.02 -2.97 -22.80
N TRP A 132 0.99 -3.24 -22.01
CA TRP A 132 0.11 -4.39 -22.15
C TRP A 132 -1.32 -3.90 -22.41
N ALA A 133 -1.70 -3.77 -23.69
CA ALA A 133 -3.00 -3.23 -24.07
C ALA A 133 -4.15 -4.16 -23.71
N ASP A 134 -3.92 -5.46 -23.78
CA ASP A 134 -4.86 -6.50 -23.37
C ASP A 134 -4.31 -7.29 -22.16
N GLY A 135 -4.90 -8.44 -21.83
CA GLY A 135 -4.46 -9.27 -20.72
C GLY A 135 -3.06 -9.85 -20.90
N ALA A 136 -2.38 -10.06 -19.79
CA ALA A 136 -1.11 -10.81 -19.77
C ALA A 136 -1.16 -11.90 -18.71
N SER A 137 -0.70 -13.09 -19.07
CA SER A 137 -0.66 -14.25 -18.19
C SER A 137 0.76 -14.73 -17.99
N PHE A 138 1.15 -14.86 -16.71
CA PHE A 138 2.42 -15.38 -16.22
C PHE A 138 2.20 -16.52 -15.22
N LYS A 139 1.12 -17.30 -15.39
CA LYS A 139 0.80 -18.40 -14.46
C LYS A 139 1.91 -19.43 -14.48
N TRP A 140 2.35 -19.83 -13.28
CA TRP A 140 3.38 -20.85 -13.11
C TRP A 140 4.71 -20.54 -13.82
N THR A 141 4.92 -19.30 -14.19
CA THR A 141 6.19 -18.82 -14.74
C THR A 141 7.29 -18.97 -13.72
N GLN A 142 8.48 -19.36 -14.16
CA GLN A 142 9.65 -19.49 -13.32
C GLN A 142 10.74 -18.52 -13.75
N CYS A 143 11.37 -17.83 -12.79
CA CYS A 143 12.53 -16.99 -13.04
C CYS A 143 13.64 -17.34 -12.05
N GLU A 144 14.84 -17.66 -12.55
CA GLU A 144 15.98 -18.11 -11.74
C GLU A 144 16.68 -16.98 -10.96
N ALA A 145 16.34 -15.72 -11.24
CA ALA A 145 16.88 -14.56 -10.57
C ALA A 145 15.88 -13.38 -10.61
N ASP A 146 16.39 -12.14 -10.65
CA ASP A 146 15.59 -10.94 -10.68
C ASP A 146 14.84 -10.78 -12.01
N ILE A 147 13.54 -10.47 -11.92
CA ILE A 147 12.72 -10.07 -13.05
C ILE A 147 12.23 -8.64 -12.84
N LYS A 148 12.33 -7.81 -13.88
CA LYS A 148 11.94 -6.40 -13.82
C LYS A 148 10.68 -6.16 -14.62
N PHE A 149 9.70 -5.54 -13.97
CA PHE A 149 8.47 -5.01 -14.56
C PHE A 149 8.29 -3.52 -14.27
N ASN A 150 9.35 -2.85 -13.83
CA ASN A 150 9.29 -1.44 -13.43
C ASN A 150 8.80 -0.53 -14.57
N ASN A 151 8.00 0.50 -14.22
CA ASN A 151 7.40 1.44 -15.16
C ASN A 151 6.50 0.79 -16.24
N SER A 152 5.94 -0.39 -15.96
CA SER A 152 5.06 -1.10 -16.89
C SER A 152 3.61 -0.64 -16.76
N TYR A 153 2.89 -0.62 -17.88
CA TYR A 153 1.49 -0.23 -17.93
C TYR A 153 0.60 -1.39 -18.40
N TRP A 154 -0.31 -1.82 -17.52
CA TRP A 154 -1.19 -2.96 -17.70
C TRP A 154 -2.64 -2.46 -17.85
N CYS A 155 -3.14 -2.39 -19.09
CA CYS A 155 -4.50 -1.89 -19.37
C CYS A 155 -5.57 -2.87 -18.93
N ASN A 156 -5.29 -4.16 -18.99
CA ASN A 156 -6.19 -5.22 -18.60
C ASN A 156 -5.56 -6.06 -17.47
N HIS A 157 -6.19 -7.19 -17.14
CA HIS A 157 -5.78 -8.02 -16.02
C HIS A 157 -4.39 -8.64 -16.20
N ALA A 158 -3.52 -8.50 -15.20
CA ALA A 158 -2.23 -9.15 -15.12
C ALA A 158 -2.30 -10.37 -14.20
N ASN A 159 -1.98 -11.56 -14.69
CA ASN A 159 -2.16 -12.79 -13.95
C ASN A 159 -0.83 -13.48 -13.66
N PHE A 160 -0.43 -13.48 -12.41
CA PHE A 160 0.79 -14.11 -11.89
C PHE A 160 0.47 -15.31 -10.98
N LEU A 161 -0.68 -15.98 -11.19
CA LEU A 161 -1.09 -17.15 -10.38
C LEU A 161 0.02 -18.21 -10.36
N GLY A 162 0.49 -18.58 -9.17
CA GLY A 162 1.51 -19.61 -8.98
C GLY A 162 2.88 -19.30 -9.57
N ALA A 163 3.14 -18.08 -10.03
CA ALA A 163 4.44 -17.67 -10.56
C ALA A 163 5.52 -17.75 -9.48
N GLN A 164 6.72 -18.22 -9.85
CA GLN A 164 7.84 -18.39 -8.94
C GLN A 164 9.03 -17.55 -9.40
N PHE A 165 9.38 -16.57 -8.59
CA PHE A 165 10.48 -15.64 -8.85
C PHE A 165 11.48 -15.67 -7.70
N VAL A 166 12.76 -15.45 -7.98
CA VAL A 166 13.72 -15.15 -6.91
C VAL A 166 13.40 -13.75 -6.37
N SER A 167 13.38 -12.76 -7.24
CA SER A 167 12.91 -11.41 -6.90
C SER A 167 12.19 -10.76 -8.07
N ALA A 168 11.31 -9.80 -7.76
CA ALA A 168 10.56 -9.07 -8.78
C ALA A 168 10.47 -7.58 -8.45
N ASN A 169 10.60 -6.74 -9.47
CA ASN A 169 10.52 -5.29 -9.32
C ASN A 169 9.38 -4.72 -10.18
N PHE A 170 8.32 -4.24 -9.51
CA PHE A 170 7.16 -3.57 -10.13
C PHE A 170 7.15 -2.06 -9.85
N HIS A 171 8.27 -1.46 -9.48
CA HIS A 171 8.35 -0.03 -9.19
C HIS A 171 7.69 0.84 -10.28
N LEU A 172 6.85 1.82 -9.90
CA LEU A 172 6.11 2.72 -10.80
C LEU A 172 5.20 2.01 -11.83
N SER A 173 4.72 0.79 -11.55
CA SER A 173 3.83 0.06 -12.46
C SER A 173 2.37 0.39 -12.23
N TYR A 174 1.60 0.44 -13.30
CA TYR A 174 0.17 0.79 -13.30
C TYR A 174 -0.68 -0.40 -13.74
N PHE A 175 -1.51 -0.95 -12.84
CA PHE A 175 -2.42 -2.07 -13.08
C PHE A 175 -3.87 -1.57 -13.16
N LYS A 176 -4.32 -1.17 -14.35
CA LYS A 176 -5.62 -0.53 -14.55
C LYS A 176 -6.80 -1.41 -14.12
N ASN A 177 -6.81 -2.68 -14.52
CA ASN A 177 -7.88 -3.62 -14.20
C ASN A 177 -7.47 -4.65 -13.14
N GLY A 178 -6.35 -4.40 -12.47
CA GLY A 178 -5.87 -5.21 -11.35
C GLY A 178 -4.83 -6.27 -11.71
N ALA A 179 -4.30 -6.89 -10.68
CA ALA A 179 -3.31 -7.95 -10.76
C ALA A 179 -3.66 -9.10 -9.79
N CYS A 180 -3.38 -10.32 -10.22
CA CYS A 180 -3.56 -11.54 -9.45
C CYS A 180 -2.21 -12.17 -9.16
N PHE A 181 -1.86 -12.30 -7.89
CA PHE A 181 -0.65 -12.97 -7.40
C PHE A 181 -0.99 -14.16 -6.51
N ILE A 182 -2.17 -14.78 -6.70
CA ILE A 182 -2.57 -15.94 -5.91
C ILE A 182 -1.57 -17.08 -6.09
N GLY A 183 -1.05 -17.62 -4.97
CA GLY A 183 -0.05 -18.69 -5.00
C GLY A 183 1.31 -18.31 -5.61
N ALA A 184 1.55 -17.04 -5.94
CA ALA A 184 2.85 -16.61 -6.40
C ALA A 184 3.88 -16.67 -5.26
N GLY A 185 5.13 -17.03 -5.58
CA GLY A 185 6.22 -17.14 -4.62
C GLY A 185 7.41 -16.26 -4.99
N TRP A 186 8.05 -15.69 -3.98
CA TRP A 186 9.31 -14.97 -4.09
C TRP A 186 10.28 -15.52 -3.04
N SER A 187 11.45 -15.94 -3.48
CA SER A 187 12.44 -16.48 -2.55
C SER A 187 13.33 -15.43 -1.90
N ASP A 188 13.34 -14.18 -2.46
CA ASP A 188 14.11 -13.06 -1.90
C ASP A 188 13.20 -11.86 -1.68
N TYR A 189 12.96 -10.99 -2.68
CA TYR A 189 12.17 -9.78 -2.48
C TYR A 189 11.20 -9.49 -3.63
N VAL A 190 10.16 -8.71 -3.32
CA VAL A 190 9.32 -8.04 -4.32
C VAL A 190 9.15 -6.56 -3.98
N ILE A 191 9.22 -5.72 -5.00
CA ILE A 191 9.08 -4.27 -4.86
C ILE A 191 7.80 -3.81 -5.57
N PHE A 192 6.88 -3.21 -4.80
CA PHE A 192 5.68 -2.52 -5.29
C PHE A 192 5.71 -1.05 -4.87
N SER A 193 6.78 -0.36 -5.18
CA SER A 193 6.94 1.05 -4.84
C SER A 193 6.26 1.93 -5.87
N SER A 194 5.43 2.88 -5.43
CA SER A 194 4.68 3.81 -6.28
C SER A 194 3.82 3.13 -7.36
N CYS A 195 3.28 1.94 -7.06
CA CYS A 195 2.39 1.22 -7.94
C CYS A 195 0.93 1.68 -7.78
N PHE A 196 0.17 1.60 -8.87
CA PHE A 196 -1.28 1.76 -8.85
C PHE A 196 -1.95 0.42 -9.11
N PHE A 197 -2.88 0.03 -8.22
CA PHE A 197 -3.72 -1.15 -8.37
C PHE A 197 -5.19 -0.78 -8.22
N ASN A 198 -6.00 -1.03 -9.25
CA ASN A 198 -7.45 -0.96 -9.08
C ASN A 198 -7.96 -2.13 -8.23
N HIS A 199 -7.39 -3.32 -8.43
CA HIS A 199 -7.66 -4.51 -7.62
C HIS A 199 -6.39 -5.34 -7.50
N LEU A 200 -6.08 -5.81 -6.28
CA LEU A 200 -4.95 -6.68 -6.01
C LEU A 200 -5.42 -7.90 -5.23
N SER A 201 -5.24 -9.09 -5.77
CA SER A 201 -5.50 -10.36 -5.10
C SER A 201 -4.19 -11.07 -4.81
N CYS A 202 -3.95 -11.32 -3.52
CA CYS A 202 -2.79 -12.05 -3.01
C CYS A 202 -3.22 -13.24 -2.14
N GLU A 203 -4.44 -13.74 -2.30
CA GLU A 203 -4.94 -14.90 -1.56
C GLU A 203 -4.03 -16.11 -1.81
N ALA A 204 -3.72 -16.87 -0.75
CA ALA A 204 -2.86 -18.04 -0.82
C ALA A 204 -1.55 -17.85 -1.60
N ALA A 205 -1.05 -16.62 -1.73
CA ALA A 205 0.30 -16.39 -2.21
C ALA A 205 1.27 -17.01 -1.19
N GLU A 206 1.90 -18.10 -1.55
CA GLU A 206 2.86 -18.80 -0.71
C GLU A 206 4.23 -18.18 -0.91
N TRP A 207 4.70 -17.52 0.14
CA TRP A 207 6.04 -16.97 0.27
C TRP A 207 6.86 -17.96 1.07
N HIS A 208 7.03 -19.16 0.50
CA HIS A 208 7.80 -20.19 1.17
C HIS A 208 9.22 -20.25 0.63
N TYR A 209 10.14 -20.13 1.54
CA TYR A 209 11.39 -20.84 1.47
C TYR A 209 11.08 -22.35 1.45
N LEU A 210 10.57 -22.85 0.34
CA LEU A 210 10.49 -24.27 0.07
C LEU A 210 11.43 -24.56 -1.09
N LYS A 211 12.58 -25.16 -0.75
CA LYS A 211 13.31 -26.04 -1.64
C LYS A 211 12.38 -27.18 -2.07
N THR A 212 11.38 -26.91 -2.86
CA THR A 212 10.66 -27.94 -3.59
C THR A 212 10.99 -27.79 -5.05
N ARG A 213 11.87 -28.65 -5.49
CA ARG A 213 12.04 -28.94 -6.91
C ARG A 213 10.73 -29.53 -7.40
N PHE A 214 9.92 -28.75 -8.10
CA PHE A 214 8.86 -29.30 -8.93
C PHE A 214 9.50 -29.69 -10.25
N TYR A 215 9.81 -30.99 -10.37
CA TYR A 215 10.05 -31.62 -11.65
C TYR A 215 8.72 -32.11 -12.19
N ASP A 216 8.39 -31.68 -13.44
CA ASP A 216 7.46 -32.32 -14.36
C ASP A 216 6.14 -32.86 -13.77
N SER A 217 5.25 -31.96 -13.40
CA SER A 217 3.84 -32.33 -13.34
C SER A 217 2.93 -31.16 -13.68
N ILE A 218 2.13 -31.36 -14.71
CA ILE A 218 0.93 -30.59 -14.98
C ILE A 218 0.00 -30.86 -13.80
N LEU A 219 0.07 -30.01 -12.75
CA LEU A 219 -0.85 -30.08 -11.64
C LEU A 219 -2.15 -29.39 -12.05
N LEU A 220 -3.21 -30.17 -12.17
CA LEU A 220 -4.56 -29.72 -12.42
C LEU A 220 -5.07 -28.88 -11.24
N PHE A 221 -5.92 -27.89 -11.53
CA PHE A 221 -6.49 -26.90 -10.60
C PHE A 221 -7.11 -27.51 -9.31
N ASP A 222 -7.61 -28.75 -9.38
CA ASP A 222 -8.17 -29.49 -8.23
C ASP A 222 -7.12 -29.95 -7.21
N GLU A 223 -5.87 -30.15 -7.63
CA GLU A 223 -4.77 -30.51 -6.72
C GLU A 223 -4.31 -29.33 -5.89
N LEU A 224 -4.37 -28.11 -6.42
CA LEU A 224 -4.06 -26.88 -5.68
C LEU A 224 -5.05 -26.62 -4.55
N LYS A 225 -6.34 -26.88 -4.77
CA LYS A 225 -7.35 -26.78 -3.74
C LYS A 225 -7.12 -27.79 -2.62
N ASN A 226 -6.67 -28.97 -2.98
CA ASN A 226 -6.30 -30.02 -2.03
C ASN A 226 -4.94 -29.71 -1.34
N TYR A 227 -4.00 -29.06 -2.03
CA TYR A 227 -2.73 -28.62 -1.47
C TYR A 227 -2.92 -27.46 -0.49
N ALA A 228 -3.72 -26.45 -0.83
CA ALA A 228 -4.08 -25.35 0.07
C ALA A 228 -4.83 -25.85 1.33
N ASN A 229 -5.62 -26.91 1.20
CA ASN A 229 -6.30 -27.55 2.35
C ASN A 229 -5.35 -28.48 3.15
N LYS A 230 -4.25 -28.96 2.56
CA LYS A 230 -3.26 -29.83 3.20
C LYS A 230 -2.16 -29.06 3.96
N ILE A 231 -1.89 -27.82 3.54
CA ILE A 231 -1.01 -26.89 4.27
C ILE A 231 -1.86 -26.26 5.37
N GLY A 232 -2.30 -27.06 6.32
CA GLY A 232 -3.08 -26.59 7.47
C GLY A 232 -2.43 -25.39 8.10
N SER A 233 -3.14 -24.25 8.16
CA SER A 233 -2.98 -23.10 9.06
C SER A 233 -1.60 -22.50 9.33
N ASN A 234 -0.56 -22.84 8.60
CA ASN A 234 0.71 -22.14 8.74
C ASN A 234 0.65 -20.78 8.04
N PRO A 235 0.93 -19.68 8.75
CA PRO A 235 0.96 -18.38 8.14
C PRO A 235 2.02 -18.34 7.05
N THR A 236 1.63 -17.87 5.86
CA THR A 236 2.57 -17.67 4.77
C THR A 236 3.54 -16.55 5.14
N VAL A 237 4.83 -16.77 4.93
CA VAL A 237 5.89 -15.86 5.34
C VAL A 237 6.26 -14.92 4.21
N PHE A 238 6.18 -13.61 4.45
CA PHE A 238 6.68 -12.56 3.57
C PHE A 238 8.08 -12.12 4.02
N GLU A 239 9.03 -12.09 3.12
CA GLU A 239 10.39 -11.60 3.36
C GLU A 239 10.59 -10.13 2.98
N GLY A 240 9.66 -9.28 3.31
CA GLY A 240 9.74 -7.84 3.05
C GLY A 240 8.93 -7.40 1.83
N LEU A 241 7.98 -6.53 2.07
CA LEU A 241 7.12 -5.92 1.06
C LEU A 241 7.27 -4.41 1.09
N PHE A 242 7.45 -3.81 -0.10
CA PHE A 242 7.61 -2.37 -0.24
C PHE A 242 6.50 -1.83 -1.13
N PHE A 243 5.52 -1.19 -0.50
CA PHE A 243 4.37 -0.57 -1.16
C PHE A 243 4.43 0.96 -1.12
N THR A 244 5.61 1.53 -0.89
CA THR A 244 5.82 2.97 -0.77
C THR A 244 5.19 3.74 -1.93
N GLY A 245 4.30 4.70 -1.64
CA GLY A 245 3.60 5.51 -2.63
C GLY A 245 2.59 4.77 -3.51
N SER A 246 2.22 3.53 -3.17
CA SER A 246 1.26 2.74 -3.96
C SER A 246 -0.19 3.13 -3.66
N GLN A 247 -1.07 3.02 -4.67
CA GLN A 247 -2.50 3.30 -4.54
C GLN A 247 -3.32 2.03 -4.72
N PHE A 248 -4.17 1.75 -3.75
CA PHE A 248 -5.06 0.57 -3.73
C PHE A 248 -6.51 1.03 -3.84
N GLU A 249 -7.11 0.92 -5.02
CA GLU A 249 -8.50 1.30 -5.28
C GLU A 249 -9.49 0.22 -4.85
N GLY A 250 -9.08 -1.04 -4.85
CA GLY A 250 -9.88 -2.19 -4.48
C GLY A 250 -9.54 -2.77 -3.10
N VAL A 251 -10.15 -3.92 -2.80
CA VAL A 251 -9.87 -4.67 -1.57
C VAL A 251 -8.50 -5.30 -1.63
N VAL A 252 -7.73 -5.11 -0.56
CA VAL A 252 -6.42 -5.76 -0.35
C VAL A 252 -6.54 -6.66 0.87
N ASP A 253 -6.26 -7.95 0.72
CA ASP A 253 -6.35 -8.94 1.79
C ASP A 253 -5.01 -9.62 2.03
N PHE A 254 -4.39 -9.31 3.17
CA PHE A 254 -3.17 -9.92 3.65
C PHE A 254 -3.42 -10.92 4.79
N SER A 255 -4.67 -11.32 5.03
CA SER A 255 -5.01 -12.15 6.19
C SER A 255 -4.20 -13.45 6.24
N ASN A 256 -3.89 -13.90 7.46
CA ASN A 256 -3.12 -15.11 7.76
C ASN A 256 -1.72 -15.14 7.14
N ARG A 257 -1.03 -14.01 7.11
CA ARG A 257 0.35 -13.88 6.62
C ARG A 257 1.31 -13.56 7.76
N LYS A 258 2.56 -13.99 7.59
CA LYS A 258 3.67 -13.63 8.48
C LYS A 258 4.67 -12.75 7.72
N PHE A 259 4.95 -11.59 8.25
CA PHE A 259 5.94 -10.67 7.72
C PHE A 259 7.24 -10.87 8.50
N SER A 260 8.21 -11.59 7.92
CA SER A 260 9.46 -11.96 8.60
C SER A 260 10.53 -10.87 8.55
N LYS A 261 10.43 -9.95 7.58
CA LYS A 261 11.30 -8.78 7.43
C LYS A 261 10.47 -7.50 7.37
N THR A 262 11.14 -6.37 7.41
CA THR A 262 10.55 -5.03 7.32
C THR A 262 9.62 -4.92 6.13
N SER A 263 8.39 -4.44 6.37
CA SER A 263 7.41 -4.17 5.32
C SER A 263 6.95 -2.72 5.41
N LEU A 264 7.05 -1.98 4.31
CA LEU A 264 6.80 -0.56 4.26
C LEU A 264 5.57 -0.22 3.44
N PHE A 265 4.59 0.40 4.11
CA PHE A 265 3.39 0.98 3.51
C PHE A 265 3.41 2.50 3.66
N ASN A 266 4.59 3.09 3.46
CA ASN A 266 4.86 4.49 3.76
C ASN A 266 4.61 5.40 2.55
N GLN A 267 4.52 6.71 2.82
CA GLN A 267 4.65 7.70 1.76
C GLN A 267 6.07 7.70 1.17
N THR A 268 6.22 8.13 -0.08
CA THR A 268 7.54 8.34 -0.69
C THR A 268 8.27 9.47 0.02
N GLU A 269 9.51 9.23 0.45
CA GLU A 269 10.29 10.22 1.21
C GLU A 269 10.91 11.32 0.31
N ASN A 270 11.24 11.01 -0.95
CA ASN A 270 11.88 11.99 -1.82
C ASN A 270 11.74 11.65 -3.31
N VAL A 271 11.01 12.49 -4.04
CA VAL A 271 10.81 12.38 -5.49
C VAL A 271 12.09 12.63 -6.28
N ASN A 272 12.98 13.47 -5.76
CA ASN A 272 14.23 13.80 -6.45
C ASN A 272 15.18 12.60 -6.55
N ASP A 273 15.12 11.65 -5.64
CA ASP A 273 15.93 10.42 -5.71
C ASP A 273 15.37 9.44 -6.74
N ILE A 274 14.06 9.40 -6.91
CA ILE A 274 13.40 8.62 -7.97
C ILE A 274 13.75 9.20 -9.34
N LEU A 275 13.73 10.53 -9.46
CA LEU A 275 14.07 11.24 -10.71
C LEU A 275 15.54 11.14 -11.08
N ARG A 276 16.46 11.13 -10.09
CA ARG A 276 17.92 11.03 -10.34
C ARG A 276 18.38 9.63 -10.74
N ASN A 277 17.70 8.58 -10.25
CA ASN A 277 18.18 7.20 -10.39
C ASN A 277 17.50 6.39 -11.49
N GLY A 278 16.52 6.89 -12.25
CA GLY A 278 15.82 5.99 -13.16
C GLY A 278 14.96 6.54 -14.28
N ILE A 279 14.71 7.82 -14.36
CA ILE A 279 13.83 8.32 -15.43
C ILE A 279 14.68 8.80 -16.61
N GLY A 280 15.12 7.85 -17.41
CA GLY A 280 15.82 8.17 -18.65
C GLY A 280 14.90 8.58 -19.81
N ILE A 281 13.62 8.16 -19.85
CA ILE A 281 12.70 8.49 -20.94
C ILE A 281 11.27 8.53 -20.39
N PRO A 282 10.52 9.62 -20.54
CA PRO A 282 9.12 9.65 -20.16
C PRO A 282 8.31 8.69 -21.05
N LEU A 283 7.43 7.91 -20.44
CA LEU A 283 6.41 7.09 -21.13
C LEU A 283 5.60 7.91 -22.16
N LYS A 284 5.62 9.22 -22.06
CA LYS A 284 5.02 10.19 -22.98
C LYS A 284 5.50 10.01 -24.43
N ASP A 285 6.75 9.63 -24.65
CA ASP A 285 7.33 9.46 -26.01
C ASP A 285 6.89 8.16 -26.68
N VAL A 286 6.51 7.14 -25.88
CA VAL A 286 6.04 5.85 -26.39
C VAL A 286 4.52 5.84 -26.61
N MET A 287 3.76 6.64 -25.88
CA MET A 287 2.30 6.53 -25.82
C MET A 287 1.52 7.81 -26.19
N GLY A 288 2.17 8.89 -26.55
CA GLY A 288 1.53 10.13 -27.07
C GLY A 288 0.45 10.81 -26.22
N ASN A 289 -0.11 10.16 -25.19
CA ASN A 289 -1.30 10.61 -24.48
C ASN A 289 -1.38 10.30 -22.99
N ILE A 290 -0.29 9.98 -22.29
CA ILE A 290 -0.37 9.76 -20.86
C ILE A 290 -0.05 11.05 -20.09
N GLN A 291 -1.10 11.80 -19.77
CA GLN A 291 -1.02 13.06 -18.99
C GLN A 291 -0.72 12.85 -17.49
N HIS A 292 -0.47 11.63 -17.01
CA HIS A 292 -0.41 11.34 -15.58
C HIS A 292 1.00 11.26 -14.95
N VAL A 293 2.06 11.53 -15.70
CA VAL A 293 3.42 11.56 -15.15
C VAL A 293 3.80 12.94 -14.56
N GLU A 294 2.95 13.94 -14.72
CA GLU A 294 3.29 15.33 -14.33
C GLU A 294 3.19 15.65 -12.84
N HIS A 295 2.67 14.74 -12.01
CA HIS A 295 2.59 14.95 -10.57
C HIS A 295 3.36 13.89 -9.78
N ILE A 296 4.67 13.85 -9.97
CA ILE A 296 5.53 13.14 -9.02
C ILE A 296 5.70 14.04 -7.78
N GLY A 297 4.67 14.04 -6.94
CA GLY A 297 4.73 14.60 -5.59
C GLY A 297 5.05 13.51 -4.56
N ILE A 298 5.16 13.89 -3.29
CA ILE A 298 5.15 12.92 -2.20
C ILE A 298 3.79 12.23 -2.24
N HIS A 299 3.75 10.98 -2.65
CA HIS A 299 2.51 10.19 -2.70
C HIS A 299 2.45 9.30 -1.45
N PRO A 300 1.40 9.47 -0.63
CA PRO A 300 1.12 8.49 0.43
C PRO A 300 0.73 7.14 -0.18
N VAL A 301 0.93 6.07 0.55
CA VAL A 301 0.20 4.84 0.26
C VAL A 301 -1.27 5.12 0.55
N PHE A 302 -2.11 4.92 -0.43
CA PHE A 302 -3.54 5.22 -0.34
C PHE A 302 -4.37 3.94 -0.40
N PHE A 303 -5.19 3.73 0.63
CA PHE A 303 -6.16 2.65 0.66
C PHE A 303 -7.57 3.22 0.52
N ARG A 304 -8.24 2.95 -0.59
CA ARG A 304 -9.65 3.34 -0.76
C ARG A 304 -10.61 2.47 0.04
N VAL A 305 -10.21 1.22 0.26
CA VAL A 305 -10.91 0.26 1.13
C VAL A 305 -9.93 -0.17 2.22
N ALA A 306 -10.41 -0.33 3.45
CA ALA A 306 -9.55 -0.72 4.57
C ALA A 306 -8.89 -2.09 4.31
N PRO A 307 -7.55 -2.16 4.37
CA PRO A 307 -6.81 -3.40 4.06
C PRO A 307 -6.97 -4.41 5.20
N LYS A 308 -7.18 -5.68 4.85
CA LYS A 308 -7.39 -6.75 5.82
C LYS A 308 -6.05 -7.36 6.27
N PHE A 309 -5.85 -7.43 7.60
CA PHE A 309 -4.68 -8.03 8.23
C PHE A 309 -5.08 -9.00 9.36
N PHE A 310 -6.20 -9.70 9.20
CA PHE A 310 -6.65 -10.65 10.22
C PHE A 310 -5.67 -11.82 10.35
N GLY A 311 -5.29 -12.16 11.59
CA GLY A 311 -4.39 -13.27 11.84
C GLY A 311 -2.94 -13.07 11.38
N CYS A 312 -2.54 -11.84 11.01
CA CYS A 312 -1.16 -11.56 10.60
C CYS A 312 -0.21 -11.46 11.77
N GLU A 313 1.02 -11.93 11.56
CA GLU A 313 2.19 -11.61 12.36
C GLU A 313 3.01 -10.54 11.62
N LEU A 314 3.01 -9.30 12.11
CA LEU A 314 3.78 -8.21 11.50
C LEU A 314 5.19 -8.16 12.07
N HIS A 315 6.19 -7.87 11.22
CA HIS A 315 7.55 -7.59 11.67
C HIS A 315 7.58 -6.29 12.50
N GLN A 316 8.48 -6.21 13.46
CA GLN A 316 8.59 -5.06 14.39
C GLN A 316 8.80 -3.72 13.68
N ASP A 317 9.48 -3.72 12.52
CA ASP A 317 9.76 -2.53 11.73
C ASP A 317 8.72 -2.29 10.62
N THR A 318 7.58 -3.00 10.65
CA THR A 318 6.47 -2.72 9.73
C THR A 318 5.90 -1.35 10.03
N SER A 319 5.79 -0.50 9.00
CA SER A 319 5.33 0.88 9.15
C SER A 319 4.24 1.23 8.13
N PHE A 320 3.30 2.07 8.58
CA PHE A 320 2.27 2.71 7.77
C PHE A 320 2.42 4.24 7.80
N GLU A 321 3.60 4.76 8.13
CA GLU A 321 3.83 6.20 8.26
C GLU A 321 3.45 6.95 6.97
N GLY A 322 2.62 7.98 7.10
CA GLY A 322 2.10 8.74 5.96
C GLY A 322 1.03 8.02 5.12
N ALA A 323 0.69 6.74 5.37
CA ALA A 323 -0.37 6.07 4.62
C ALA A 323 -1.74 6.72 4.86
N GLU A 324 -2.59 6.79 3.84
CA GLU A 324 -3.95 7.30 3.93
C GLU A 324 -4.96 6.16 3.88
N PHE A 325 -5.93 6.22 4.78
CA PHE A 325 -6.99 5.22 4.92
C PHE A 325 -8.34 5.79 4.48
N PRO A 326 -9.32 4.94 4.12
CA PRO A 326 -10.63 5.39 3.67
C PRO A 326 -11.35 6.22 4.74
N LYS A 327 -12.25 7.09 4.27
CA LYS A 327 -13.13 7.85 5.18
C LYS A 327 -14.00 6.87 5.99
N PRO A 328 -14.27 7.17 7.25
CA PRO A 328 -15.08 6.31 8.11
C PRO A 328 -16.48 6.07 7.52
N THR A 329 -16.89 4.81 7.51
CA THR A 329 -18.19 4.35 6.99
C THR A 329 -19.15 3.92 8.08
N GLY A 330 -18.66 3.70 9.30
CA GLY A 330 -19.41 3.09 10.41
C GLY A 330 -19.56 1.56 10.24
N SER A 331 -18.67 0.93 9.46
CA SER A 331 -18.68 -0.53 9.27
C SER A 331 -18.04 -1.24 10.47
N GLU A 332 -18.70 -2.31 10.94
CA GLU A 332 -18.16 -3.18 12.00
C GLU A 332 -16.90 -3.92 11.51
N GLU A 333 -16.91 -4.36 10.26
CA GLU A 333 -15.77 -5.03 9.66
C GLU A 333 -14.54 -4.12 9.63
N VAL A 334 -14.71 -2.86 9.20
CA VAL A 334 -13.62 -1.87 9.16
C VAL A 334 -13.11 -1.55 10.56
N ALA A 335 -14.00 -1.37 11.54
CA ALA A 335 -13.60 -1.19 12.94
C ALA A 335 -12.76 -2.38 13.45
N ARG A 336 -13.15 -3.62 13.08
CA ARG A 336 -12.41 -4.84 13.44
C ARG A 336 -11.04 -4.92 12.77
N ILE A 337 -10.92 -4.47 11.52
CA ILE A 337 -9.63 -4.36 10.81
C ILE A 337 -8.69 -3.45 11.59
N TYR A 338 -9.12 -2.23 11.91
CA TYR A 338 -8.28 -1.28 12.64
C TYR A 338 -7.95 -1.75 14.07
N ARG A 339 -8.88 -2.43 14.74
CA ARG A 339 -8.63 -3.07 16.03
C ARG A 339 -7.55 -4.14 15.94
N THR A 340 -7.54 -4.94 14.89
CA THR A 340 -6.53 -5.97 14.68
C THR A 340 -5.13 -5.36 14.51
N LEU A 341 -5.00 -4.33 13.66
CA LEU A 341 -3.75 -3.60 13.48
C LEU A 341 -3.29 -2.91 14.77
N LYS A 342 -4.20 -2.23 15.47
CA LYS A 342 -3.90 -1.64 16.79
C LYS A 342 -3.31 -2.66 17.76
N LEU A 343 -3.91 -3.84 17.87
CA LEU A 343 -3.44 -4.90 18.77
C LEU A 343 -2.08 -5.47 18.33
N ALA A 344 -1.84 -5.59 17.03
CA ALA A 344 -0.56 -6.03 16.49
C ALA A 344 0.56 -5.04 16.89
N PHE A 345 0.35 -3.73 16.66
CA PHE A 345 1.31 -2.70 17.01
C PHE A 345 1.47 -2.50 18.53
N ASN A 346 0.40 -2.75 19.33
CA ASN A 346 0.51 -2.76 20.78
C ASN A 346 1.48 -3.85 21.27
N LYS A 347 1.40 -5.07 20.71
CA LYS A 347 2.34 -6.16 21.03
C LYS A 347 3.80 -5.80 20.69
N GLN A 348 4.01 -5.03 19.62
CA GLN A 348 5.32 -4.57 19.18
C GLN A 348 5.81 -3.32 19.91
N GLN A 349 5.00 -2.74 20.80
CA GLN A 349 5.27 -1.46 21.47
C GLN A 349 5.48 -0.28 20.49
N ALA A 350 4.95 -0.37 19.26
CA ALA A 350 4.97 0.67 18.26
C ALA A 350 3.86 1.71 18.55
N ILE A 351 4.13 2.59 19.51
CA ILE A 351 3.14 3.50 20.11
C ILE A 351 2.45 4.39 19.07
N ARG A 352 3.19 4.94 18.12
CA ARG A 352 2.64 5.86 17.10
C ARG A 352 1.61 5.18 16.21
N GLU A 353 1.94 3.98 15.70
CA GLU A 353 1.06 3.19 14.85
C GLU A 353 -0.16 2.69 15.63
N GLU A 354 0.03 2.21 16.86
CA GLU A 354 -1.09 1.83 17.74
C GLU A 354 -2.06 2.98 17.95
N GLN A 355 -1.58 4.19 18.25
CA GLN A 355 -2.42 5.38 18.45
C GLN A 355 -3.16 5.77 17.17
N ARG A 356 -2.51 5.63 16.02
CA ARG A 356 -3.12 5.90 14.72
C ARG A 356 -4.30 4.96 14.46
N PHE A 357 -4.09 3.65 14.59
CA PHE A 357 -5.15 2.68 14.37
C PHE A 357 -6.25 2.74 15.44
N PHE A 358 -5.92 3.14 16.67
CA PHE A 358 -6.92 3.46 17.68
C PHE A 358 -7.84 4.60 17.24
N LYS A 359 -7.30 5.69 16.69
CA LYS A 359 -8.13 6.80 16.18
C LYS A 359 -9.05 6.36 15.06
N LEU A 360 -8.54 5.60 14.08
CA LEU A 360 -9.33 5.07 12.98
C LEU A 360 -10.46 4.14 13.47
N GLU A 361 -10.16 3.25 14.42
CA GLU A 361 -11.16 2.40 15.07
C GLU A 361 -12.25 3.26 15.75
N MET A 362 -11.85 4.27 16.53
CA MET A 362 -12.79 5.14 17.25
C MET A 362 -13.66 5.99 16.31
N GLU A 363 -13.16 6.35 15.15
CA GLU A 363 -13.95 7.05 14.13
C GLU A 363 -15.05 6.18 13.56
N GLU A 364 -14.78 4.91 13.26
CA GLU A 364 -15.78 3.93 12.83
C GLU A 364 -16.82 3.67 13.92
N GLU A 365 -16.38 3.44 15.17
CA GLU A 365 -17.26 3.24 16.31
C GLU A 365 -18.17 4.46 16.55
N THR A 366 -17.63 5.68 16.41
CA THR A 366 -18.42 6.93 16.57
C THR A 366 -19.59 7.01 15.58
N LEU A 367 -19.42 6.50 14.35
CA LEU A 367 -20.50 6.49 13.36
C LEU A 367 -21.54 5.39 13.62
N ARG A 368 -21.10 4.28 14.21
CA ARG A 368 -22.01 3.15 14.57
C ARG A 368 -22.90 3.47 15.75
N GLU A 369 -22.39 4.23 16.71
CA GLU A 369 -23.12 4.53 17.93
C GLU A 369 -24.26 5.53 17.69
N THR A 370 -25.27 5.44 18.53
CA THR A 370 -26.47 6.30 18.46
C THR A 370 -26.70 7.05 19.78
N GLY A 371 -27.60 8.04 19.78
CA GLY A 371 -28.01 8.76 20.96
C GLY A 371 -26.87 9.45 21.72
N LEU A 372 -26.92 9.40 23.05
CA LEU A 372 -25.98 10.06 23.94
C LEU A 372 -24.53 9.55 23.73
N LYS A 373 -24.35 8.25 23.49
CA LYS A 373 -23.03 7.64 23.31
C LYS A 373 -22.32 8.21 22.08
N ARG A 374 -23.03 8.37 20.96
CA ARG A 374 -22.50 9.03 19.76
C ARG A 374 -22.09 10.46 20.03
N TRP A 375 -22.90 11.20 20.81
CA TRP A 375 -22.59 12.56 21.19
C TRP A 375 -21.31 12.63 22.05
N LEU A 376 -21.17 11.75 23.03
CA LEU A 376 -19.97 11.66 23.86
C LEU A 376 -18.71 11.36 23.04
N PHE A 377 -18.76 10.43 22.09
CA PHE A 377 -17.62 10.13 21.22
C PHE A 377 -17.26 11.30 20.30
N LYS A 378 -18.27 12.02 19.76
CA LYS A 378 -18.03 13.23 18.99
C LYS A 378 -17.41 14.35 19.85
N ALA A 379 -17.89 14.52 21.06
CA ALA A 379 -17.32 15.49 22.00
C ALA A 379 -15.87 15.11 22.36
N TYR A 380 -15.59 13.83 22.62
CA TYR A 380 -14.25 13.34 22.90
C TYR A 380 -13.28 13.57 21.74
N LYS A 381 -13.72 13.28 20.49
CA LYS A 381 -12.96 13.62 19.28
C LYS A 381 -12.67 15.12 19.19
N LYS A 382 -13.72 15.96 19.34
CA LYS A 382 -13.60 17.42 19.18
C LYS A 382 -12.70 18.04 20.25
N LEU A 383 -12.90 17.67 21.51
CA LEU A 383 -12.23 18.29 22.65
C LEU A 383 -10.79 17.82 22.84
N SER A 384 -10.45 16.57 22.50
CA SER A 384 -9.15 16.00 22.84
C SER A 384 -8.51 15.15 21.74
N ASP A 385 -9.13 15.04 20.56
CA ASP A 385 -8.68 14.13 19.49
C ASP A 385 -8.51 12.68 20.02
N TYR A 386 -9.54 12.20 20.70
CA TYR A 386 -9.55 10.91 21.39
C TYR A 386 -8.45 10.75 22.45
N GLY A 387 -8.07 11.86 23.09
CA GLY A 387 -7.06 11.87 24.16
C GLY A 387 -5.62 11.91 23.64
N PHE A 388 -5.38 12.36 22.43
CA PHE A 388 -4.02 12.50 21.86
C PHE A 388 -3.60 13.97 21.62
N SER A 389 -4.50 14.92 21.78
CA SER A 389 -4.19 16.34 21.66
C SER A 389 -4.17 17.00 23.03
N ILE A 390 -3.06 17.63 23.39
CA ILE A 390 -2.93 18.49 24.58
C ILE A 390 -3.50 19.88 24.28
N THR A 391 -3.26 20.39 23.09
CA THR A 391 -3.59 21.76 22.70
C THR A 391 -5.09 21.99 22.60
N ARG A 392 -5.86 21.01 22.11
CA ARG A 392 -7.32 21.15 21.96
C ARG A 392 -8.03 21.38 23.30
N PRO A 393 -7.86 20.52 24.32
CA PRO A 393 -8.51 20.76 25.60
C PRO A 393 -8.03 22.06 26.27
N LEU A 394 -6.74 22.42 26.17
CA LEU A 394 -6.24 23.70 26.66
C LEU A 394 -6.90 24.90 25.99
N ASN A 395 -7.03 24.87 24.66
CA ASN A 395 -7.65 25.95 23.90
C ASN A 395 -9.15 26.09 24.25
N TYR A 396 -9.90 24.97 24.23
CA TYR A 396 -11.33 25.01 24.59
C TYR A 396 -11.55 25.34 26.06
N GLY A 397 -10.75 24.77 26.97
CA GLY A 397 -10.80 25.08 28.38
C GLY A 397 -10.44 26.55 28.66
N GLY A 398 -9.34 27.04 28.10
CA GLY A 398 -8.90 28.41 28.23
C GLY A 398 -9.93 29.42 27.68
N LEU A 399 -10.51 29.13 26.49
CA LEU A 399 -11.58 29.97 25.95
C LEU A 399 -12.84 29.99 26.84
N SER A 400 -13.21 28.84 27.39
CA SER A 400 -14.34 28.70 28.29
C SER A 400 -14.10 29.48 29.61
N VAL A 401 -12.89 29.39 30.16
CA VAL A 401 -12.49 30.15 31.36
C VAL A 401 -12.52 31.65 31.06
N MET A 402 -11.99 32.11 29.94
CA MET A 402 -12.06 33.54 29.53
C MET A 402 -13.51 34.02 29.40
N ALA A 403 -14.38 33.23 28.76
CA ALA A 403 -15.80 33.57 28.62
C ALA A 403 -16.49 33.66 30.00
N LEU A 404 -16.27 32.70 30.89
CA LEU A 404 -16.84 32.76 32.24
C LEU A 404 -16.27 33.90 33.07
N THR A 405 -14.98 34.20 32.92
CA THR A 405 -14.34 35.36 33.52
C THR A 405 -15.03 36.68 33.09
N ALA A 406 -15.31 36.82 31.80
CA ALA A 406 -16.05 37.98 31.27
C ALA A 406 -17.48 38.03 31.82
N VAL A 407 -18.16 36.88 31.98
CA VAL A 407 -19.50 36.82 32.61
C VAL A 407 -19.43 37.26 34.05
N TYR A 408 -18.44 36.81 34.85
CA TYR A 408 -18.26 37.30 36.24
C TYR A 408 -17.99 38.80 36.28
N GLY A 409 -17.17 39.34 35.37
CA GLY A 409 -16.94 40.77 35.24
C GLY A 409 -18.21 41.53 34.96
N LEU A 410 -19.02 41.04 34.02
CA LEU A 410 -20.33 41.65 33.68
C LEU A 410 -21.30 41.60 34.87
N LEU A 411 -21.39 40.45 35.55
CA LEU A 411 -22.25 40.29 36.72
C LEU A 411 -21.80 41.18 37.86
N SER A 412 -20.50 41.33 38.13
CA SER A 412 -19.92 42.23 39.11
C SER A 412 -20.27 43.68 38.78
N TRP A 413 -20.12 44.08 37.52
CA TRP A 413 -20.46 45.42 37.06
C TRP A 413 -21.96 45.72 37.27
N LEU A 414 -22.85 44.83 36.84
CA LEU A 414 -24.30 44.98 37.03
C LEU A 414 -24.71 45.07 38.49
N GLY A 415 -24.03 44.28 39.35
CA GLY A 415 -24.31 44.25 40.80
C GLY A 415 -23.87 45.52 41.53
N GLN A 416 -22.74 46.08 41.14
CA GLN A 416 -22.19 47.27 41.81
C GLN A 416 -22.74 48.58 41.28
N CYS A 417 -23.00 48.66 39.98
CA CYS A 417 -23.38 49.93 39.35
C CYS A 417 -24.90 50.12 39.20
N GLY A 418 -25.69 49.05 39.31
CA GLY A 418 -27.10 49.09 38.97
C GLY A 418 -27.33 49.58 37.54
N LEU A 419 -28.52 50.13 37.26
CA LEU A 419 -28.83 50.71 35.96
C LEU A 419 -28.42 52.19 35.84
N THR A 420 -27.76 52.77 36.83
CA THR A 420 -27.32 54.17 36.86
C THR A 420 -25.79 54.26 36.80
N VAL A 421 -25.29 54.91 35.74
CA VAL A 421 -23.85 55.05 35.42
C VAL A 421 -23.24 56.18 36.28
N GLN A 422 -23.14 56.02 37.58
CA GLN A 422 -22.36 56.95 38.42
C GLN A 422 -21.21 56.17 39.11
N ALA A 423 -19.98 56.53 38.67
CA ALA A 423 -18.68 56.20 39.34
C ALA A 423 -18.51 54.75 39.80
N CYS A 424 -18.51 53.81 38.87
CA CYS A 424 -18.13 52.44 39.15
C CYS A 424 -16.61 52.29 39.29
N GLN A 425 -16.13 51.94 40.47
CA GLN A 425 -14.75 51.49 40.62
C GLN A 425 -14.63 50.04 40.11
N PHE A 426 -13.89 49.90 39.05
CA PHE A 426 -13.64 48.59 38.46
C PHE A 426 -12.64 47.82 39.34
N ALA A 427 -13.16 47.01 40.24
CA ALA A 427 -12.32 46.24 41.13
C ALA A 427 -11.91 44.91 40.47
N PRO A 428 -10.61 44.51 40.40
CA PRO A 428 -10.13 43.31 39.69
C PRO A 428 -10.48 42.01 40.43
N GLN A 429 -11.23 42.04 41.48
CA GLN A 429 -11.60 40.89 42.33
C GLN A 429 -12.39 39.81 41.58
N TRP A 430 -13.12 40.16 40.54
CA TRP A 430 -13.79 39.19 39.68
C TRP A 430 -12.80 38.33 38.92
N LEU A 431 -11.60 38.84 38.57
CA LEU A 431 -10.53 38.09 37.95
C LEU A 431 -9.94 37.09 38.94
N GLU A 432 -9.63 37.53 40.14
CA GLU A 432 -9.18 36.70 41.24
C GLU A 432 -10.17 35.58 41.54
N PHE A 433 -11.47 35.92 41.63
CA PHE A 433 -12.53 34.93 41.81
C PHE A 433 -12.53 33.86 40.71
N SER A 434 -12.44 34.27 39.43
CA SER A 434 -12.41 33.36 38.27
C SER A 434 -11.18 32.43 38.32
N LEU A 435 -10.02 32.97 38.63
CA LEU A 435 -8.78 32.19 38.75
C LEU A 435 -8.88 31.13 39.85
N LEU A 436 -9.49 31.50 40.99
CA LEU A 436 -9.73 30.55 42.11
C LEU A 436 -10.68 29.40 41.71
N GLN A 437 -11.64 29.63 40.81
CA GLN A 437 -12.53 28.58 40.29
C GLN A 437 -11.84 27.70 39.22
N THR A 438 -10.80 28.19 38.59
CA THR A 438 -10.09 27.46 37.51
C THR A 438 -9.25 26.31 38.11
N LEU A 439 -8.73 26.47 39.34
CA LEU A 439 -7.91 25.47 40.02
C LEU A 439 -8.74 24.69 41.03
N PRO A 440 -9.08 23.41 40.76
CA PRO A 440 -9.89 22.59 41.68
C PRO A 440 -9.04 22.06 42.86
N LEU A 441 -8.39 22.96 43.59
CA LEU A 441 -7.55 22.59 44.73
C LEU A 441 -8.35 22.67 46.05
N PRO A 442 -8.20 21.70 46.96
CA PRO A 442 -8.82 21.74 48.26
C PRO A 442 -8.38 23.00 49.06
N GLY A 443 -9.33 23.67 49.67
CA GLY A 443 -9.06 24.88 50.46
C GLY A 443 -9.23 26.22 49.74
N LEU A 444 -9.22 26.25 48.43
CA LEU A 444 -9.50 27.44 47.66
C LEU A 444 -10.97 27.90 47.76
N ASP A 445 -11.86 26.99 48.17
CA ASP A 445 -13.29 27.32 48.36
C ASP A 445 -13.52 28.42 49.44
N LYS A 446 -12.72 28.44 50.49
CA LYS A 446 -12.80 29.51 51.53
C LYS A 446 -12.37 30.86 50.98
N LEU A 447 -11.33 30.91 50.15
CA LEU A 447 -10.88 32.15 49.50
C LEU A 447 -11.91 32.61 48.46
N SER A 448 -12.51 31.68 47.73
CA SER A 448 -13.55 31.99 46.75
C SER A 448 -14.82 32.51 47.42
N GLU A 449 -15.17 32.02 48.60
CA GLU A 449 -16.31 32.53 49.40
C GLU A 449 -16.08 33.97 49.89
N ALA A 450 -14.87 34.28 50.34
CA ALA A 450 -14.49 35.65 50.70
C ALA A 450 -14.57 36.60 49.48
N ALA A 451 -14.08 36.18 48.32
CA ALA A 451 -14.15 36.93 47.08
C ALA A 451 -15.62 37.10 46.59
N SER A 452 -16.48 36.10 46.80
CA SER A 452 -17.89 36.15 46.33
C SER A 452 -18.71 37.18 47.10
N LYS A 453 -18.39 37.48 48.35
CA LYS A 453 -19.08 38.54 49.14
C LYS A 453 -18.94 39.93 48.54
N VAL A 454 -17.93 40.14 47.73
CA VAL A 454 -17.72 41.44 47.03
C VAL A 454 -18.64 41.60 45.80
N PHE A 455 -19.09 40.47 45.24
CA PHE A 455 -19.85 40.49 44.00
C PHE A 455 -21.32 40.83 44.20
N TRP A 456 -21.93 40.47 45.33
CA TRP A 456 -23.37 40.52 45.47
C TRP A 456 -23.91 40.76 46.84
N PRO A 457 -24.62 41.86 47.09
CA PRO A 457 -25.31 42.04 48.33
C PRO A 457 -26.74 41.48 48.39
N VAL A 458 -27.25 40.76 47.36
CA VAL A 458 -28.70 40.62 47.24
C VAL A 458 -29.22 39.30 46.73
N GLY A 459 -30.17 38.75 47.49
CA GLY A 459 -31.28 37.91 47.02
C GLY A 459 -30.98 36.46 46.64
N ALA A 460 -31.83 35.54 47.07
CA ALA A 460 -31.67 34.09 46.88
C ALA A 460 -31.53 33.61 45.42
N TRP A 461 -32.15 34.27 44.48
CA TRP A 461 -32.13 33.91 43.04
C TRP A 461 -30.75 34.09 42.40
N TRP A 462 -30.06 35.17 42.70
CA TRP A 462 -28.74 35.45 42.17
C TRP A 462 -27.67 34.50 42.75
N GLY A 463 -27.85 34.09 44.01
CA GLY A 463 -27.02 33.06 44.62
C GLY A 463 -27.08 31.72 43.90
N LEU A 464 -28.26 31.34 43.38
CA LEU A 464 -28.45 30.12 42.60
C LEU A 464 -27.75 30.24 41.23
N VAL A 465 -27.88 31.38 40.56
CA VAL A 465 -27.21 31.61 39.25
C VAL A 465 -25.70 31.60 39.40
N LEU A 466 -25.16 32.27 40.39
CA LEU A 466 -23.73 32.28 40.68
C LEU A 466 -23.23 30.88 41.05
N SER A 467 -23.93 30.12 41.87
CA SER A 467 -23.61 28.75 42.24
C SER A 467 -23.62 27.83 41.02
N ALA A 468 -24.58 27.96 40.12
CA ALA A 468 -24.63 27.20 38.89
C ALA A 468 -23.45 27.53 37.95
N LEU A 469 -23.09 28.82 37.81
CA LEU A 469 -21.93 29.25 37.01
C LEU A 469 -20.62 28.76 37.60
N VAL A 470 -20.45 28.81 38.91
CA VAL A 470 -19.27 28.28 39.62
C VAL A 470 -19.15 26.77 39.43
N THR A 471 -20.26 26.04 39.57
CA THR A 471 -20.29 24.60 39.34
C THR A 471 -19.92 24.25 37.90
N LEU A 472 -20.47 24.99 36.94
CA LEU A 472 -20.13 24.82 35.50
C LEU A 472 -18.64 25.10 35.28
N HIS A 473 -18.09 26.19 35.84
CA HIS A 473 -16.69 26.57 35.71
C HIS A 473 -15.75 25.47 36.25
N LYS A 474 -15.99 25.03 37.47
CA LYS A 474 -15.22 23.93 38.08
C LYS A 474 -15.30 22.63 37.27
N THR A 475 -16.49 22.28 36.76
CA THR A 475 -16.69 21.10 35.94
C THR A 475 -15.88 21.17 34.64
N ILE A 476 -15.89 22.32 33.94
CA ILE A 476 -15.11 22.55 32.73
C ILE A 476 -13.60 22.45 33.03
N SER A 477 -13.15 23.06 34.13
CA SER A 477 -11.73 23.03 34.53
C SER A 477 -11.25 21.63 34.87
N ILE A 478 -12.04 20.85 35.63
CA ILE A 478 -11.73 19.46 35.94
C ILE A 478 -11.70 18.62 34.64
N ALA A 479 -12.69 18.77 33.77
CA ALA A 479 -12.72 18.06 32.49
C ALA A 479 -11.50 18.40 31.62
N THR A 480 -11.12 19.68 31.57
CA THR A 480 -9.93 20.14 30.83
C THR A 480 -8.66 19.49 31.38
N LEU A 481 -8.44 19.55 32.68
CA LEU A 481 -7.27 18.95 33.34
C LEU A 481 -7.23 17.44 33.15
N PHE A 482 -8.39 16.78 33.25
CA PHE A 482 -8.50 15.33 33.01
C PHE A 482 -8.09 14.97 31.57
N LEU A 483 -8.62 15.71 30.56
CA LEU A 483 -8.30 15.48 29.15
C LEU A 483 -6.82 15.77 28.83
N VAL A 484 -6.24 16.80 29.44
CA VAL A 484 -4.81 17.12 29.32
C VAL A 484 -3.98 16.01 29.96
N GLY A 485 -4.32 15.55 31.16
CA GLY A 485 -3.64 14.45 31.83
C GLY A 485 -3.70 13.14 31.03
N LEU A 486 -4.86 12.85 30.43
CA LEU A 486 -5.03 11.71 29.54
C LEU A 486 -4.14 11.83 28.30
N ALA A 487 -4.08 13.02 27.68
CA ALA A 487 -3.25 13.28 26.52
C ALA A 487 -1.76 13.17 26.84
N LEU A 488 -1.31 13.69 28.00
CA LEU A 488 0.06 13.53 28.49
C LEU A 488 0.40 12.06 28.73
N ARG A 489 -0.49 11.31 29.40
CA ARG A 489 -0.29 9.87 29.58
C ARG A 489 -0.13 9.13 28.25
N ASN A 490 -0.98 9.44 27.26
CA ASN A 490 -0.93 8.78 25.95
C ASN A 490 0.30 9.22 25.14
N LEU A 491 0.72 10.50 25.24
CA LEU A 491 1.89 11.01 24.55
C LEU A 491 3.19 10.40 25.08
N PHE A 492 3.31 10.33 26.39
CA PHE A 492 4.53 9.83 27.02
C PHE A 492 4.49 8.32 27.25
N LYS A 493 3.29 7.69 27.16
CA LYS A 493 3.05 6.28 27.51
C LYS A 493 3.95 5.84 28.65
N LEU A 494 3.93 6.65 29.70
CA LEU A 494 4.63 6.35 30.92
C LEU A 494 4.13 4.98 31.39
N LYS A 495 5.02 4.01 31.37
CA LYS A 495 4.78 2.67 31.90
C LYS A 495 4.49 2.71 33.36
#